data_ecd24471cd7f8821b541f2c6a9f9627f
#
_entry.id   ecd24471cd7f8821b541f2c6a9f9627f
#
_cell.length_a   1.000
_cell.length_b   1.000
_cell.length_c   1.000
_cell.angle_alpha   90.00
_cell.angle_beta   90.00
_cell.angle_gamma   90.00
#
_symmetry.space_group_name_H-M   'P 1'
#
loop_
_entity.id
_entity.type
_entity.pdbx_description
1 polymer ?
#
loop_
_entity_poly.entity_id
_entity_poly.type
_entity_poly.pdbx_seq_one_letter_code
_entity_poly.pdbx_strand_id
1 'polypeptide(L)'
;MQTVGVICEYNPFHLGHARQLGLIRQQLGPEAAIVCLMSGNYVQRGEPAVFDKCVRARAAVEAGASLVLELPVTYALRSAEGFAAGGVSILSRLGCGFLSFGCESGDGDAIFRAAEASRSSEFEQTLHANIQTGLSYAAARQRALEALGQDGQLLTRPNDILAFEYCRAILTQNSPMHPLAVLRPGDYHADTPDAEHPSATAVRRLILSGSGWRQYVPAACTYENAVPHALLWGEKAMLARLRGMEQADWARAAHGSEGLWSKVWKAVQAQPDYERILEASKSKRYPRTRLQRLLCAYLGLDAQTLLREAPYVRVLAFDEMGRAVLRQAKKTGGLPLVNAGQTPPDTAYGALERRCAALYGLFAAQPELCPEQIARVYRK
;
A
#
# COMPACT_ATOMS: atom_id res chain seq x y z
N MET A 1 -17.20 -16.61 13.99
CA MET A 1 -16.38 -16.48 12.76
C MET A 1 -15.21 -15.56 13.09
N GLN A 2 -13.99 -16.05 12.99
CA GLN A 2 -12.79 -15.22 13.15
C GLN A 2 -12.60 -14.37 11.91
N THR A 3 -12.24 -13.11 12.08
CA THR A 3 -12.03 -12.16 10.97
C THR A 3 -10.59 -11.68 10.98
N VAL A 4 -9.89 -11.87 9.87
CA VAL A 4 -8.46 -11.58 9.71
C VAL A 4 -8.29 -10.49 8.68
N GLY A 5 -7.69 -9.38 9.06
CA GLY A 5 -7.29 -8.33 8.15
C GLY A 5 -5.93 -8.62 7.49
N VAL A 6 -5.80 -8.26 6.23
CA VAL A 6 -4.54 -8.24 5.49
C VAL A 6 -4.44 -6.89 4.77
N ILE A 7 -3.45 -6.07 5.08
CA ILE A 7 -3.18 -4.84 4.34
C ILE A 7 -2.23 -5.19 3.19
N CYS A 8 -2.63 -4.92 1.95
CA CYS A 8 -1.93 -5.46 0.78
C CYS A 8 -1.98 -4.52 -0.43
N GLU A 9 -1.19 -4.83 -1.44
CA GLU A 9 -1.20 -4.15 -2.74
C GLU A 9 -1.65 -5.08 -3.87
N TYR A 10 -1.28 -6.37 -3.78
CA TYR A 10 -1.55 -7.38 -4.81
C TYR A 10 -1.25 -6.88 -6.23
N ASN A 11 -0.03 -6.45 -6.43
CA ASN A 11 0.41 -5.78 -7.64
C ASN A 11 1.43 -6.62 -8.47
N PRO A 12 0.96 -7.69 -9.18
CA PRO A 12 -0.37 -8.31 -9.12
C PRO A 12 -0.54 -9.29 -7.95
N PHE A 13 -1.74 -9.90 -7.80
CA PHE A 13 -1.92 -11.07 -6.94
C PHE A 13 -1.16 -12.26 -7.55
N HIS A 14 -0.36 -12.96 -6.75
CA HIS A 14 0.50 -14.07 -7.20
C HIS A 14 0.53 -15.23 -6.17
N LEU A 15 1.22 -16.34 -6.51
CA LEU A 15 1.28 -17.56 -5.69
C LEU A 15 1.72 -17.30 -4.24
N GLY A 16 2.68 -16.40 -4.02
CA GLY A 16 3.11 -16.04 -2.65
C GLY A 16 1.98 -15.41 -1.80
N HIS A 17 1.08 -14.65 -2.41
CA HIS A 17 -0.10 -14.10 -1.72
C HIS A 17 -1.14 -15.21 -1.44
N ALA A 18 -1.37 -16.11 -2.39
CA ALA A 18 -2.27 -17.26 -2.18
C ALA A 18 -1.78 -18.15 -1.03
N ARG A 19 -0.47 -18.38 -0.95
CA ARG A 19 0.15 -19.10 0.16
C ARG A 19 -0.15 -18.43 1.50
N GLN A 20 -0.02 -17.10 1.61
CA GLN A 20 -0.36 -16.37 2.84
C GLN A 20 -1.81 -16.63 3.25
N LEU A 21 -2.78 -16.53 2.31
CA LEU A 21 -4.18 -16.81 2.60
C LEU A 21 -4.40 -18.26 3.07
N GLY A 22 -3.69 -19.23 2.49
CA GLY A 22 -3.70 -20.63 2.90
C GLY A 22 -3.17 -20.83 4.32
N LEU A 23 -2.03 -20.21 4.66
CA LEU A 23 -1.42 -20.28 5.99
C LEU A 23 -2.30 -19.65 7.08
N ILE A 24 -2.99 -18.55 6.78
CA ILE A 24 -3.99 -17.97 7.69
C ILE A 24 -5.08 -18.99 8.02
N ARG A 25 -5.63 -19.68 7.02
CA ARG A 25 -6.66 -20.71 7.27
C ARG A 25 -6.13 -21.95 7.97
N GLN A 26 -4.89 -22.31 7.71
CA GLN A 26 -4.25 -23.41 8.43
C GLN A 26 -4.12 -23.11 9.93
N GLN A 27 -3.85 -21.86 10.31
CA GLN A 27 -3.67 -21.45 11.71
C GLN A 27 -5.01 -21.18 12.43
N LEU A 28 -5.97 -20.58 11.75
CA LEU A 28 -7.22 -20.09 12.36
C LEU A 28 -8.46 -20.89 11.96
N GLY A 29 -8.30 -21.91 11.13
CA GLY A 29 -9.38 -22.75 10.64
C GLY A 29 -9.97 -22.27 9.30
N PRO A 30 -10.66 -23.19 8.58
CA PRO A 30 -11.21 -22.93 7.24
C PRO A 30 -12.30 -21.85 7.24
N GLU A 31 -12.99 -21.65 8.36
CA GLU A 31 -14.06 -20.65 8.54
C GLU A 31 -13.53 -19.24 8.87
N ALA A 32 -12.22 -19.03 8.81
CA ALA A 32 -11.63 -17.70 9.00
C ALA A 32 -11.96 -16.80 7.80
N ALA A 33 -12.68 -15.71 8.03
CA ALA A 33 -12.99 -14.72 7.02
C ALA A 33 -11.77 -13.79 6.81
N ILE A 34 -11.18 -13.83 5.62
CA ILE A 34 -10.00 -13.02 5.28
C ILE A 34 -10.44 -11.74 4.57
N VAL A 35 -10.18 -10.61 5.21
CA VAL A 35 -10.46 -9.26 4.71
C VAL A 35 -9.19 -8.63 4.19
N CYS A 36 -9.08 -8.46 2.89
CA CYS A 36 -7.98 -7.78 2.24
C CYS A 36 -8.30 -6.29 2.09
N LEU A 37 -7.54 -5.43 2.76
CA LEU A 37 -7.59 -3.98 2.56
C LEU A 37 -6.48 -3.63 1.57
N MET A 38 -6.86 -3.46 0.31
CA MET A 38 -5.95 -3.41 -0.82
C MET A 38 -5.79 -2.00 -1.38
N SER A 39 -4.55 -1.56 -1.61
CA SER A 39 -4.28 -0.30 -2.33
C SER A 39 -5.08 -0.24 -3.64
N GLY A 40 -5.68 0.90 -3.92
CA GLY A 40 -6.40 1.16 -5.15
C GLY A 40 -5.49 1.15 -6.39
N ASN A 41 -5.75 2.02 -7.34
CA ASN A 41 -4.99 2.08 -8.60
C ASN A 41 -3.56 2.66 -8.45
N TYR A 42 -3.21 3.15 -7.26
CA TYR A 42 -1.86 3.60 -6.92
C TYR A 42 -1.36 2.88 -5.68
N VAL A 43 -0.11 2.43 -5.75
CA VAL A 43 0.54 1.67 -4.68
C VAL A 43 1.45 2.56 -3.82
N GLN A 44 1.85 2.08 -2.66
CA GLN A 44 2.55 2.83 -1.61
C GLN A 44 3.85 3.50 -2.09
N ARG A 45 4.51 2.94 -3.10
CA ARG A 45 5.72 3.53 -3.69
C ARG A 45 5.43 4.72 -4.62
N GLY A 46 4.16 5.08 -4.86
CA GLY A 46 3.79 6.19 -5.73
C GLY A 46 3.73 5.82 -7.21
N GLU A 47 3.53 4.56 -7.52
CA GLU A 47 3.42 4.05 -8.88
C GLU A 47 1.99 3.61 -9.20
N PRO A 48 1.57 3.62 -10.48
CA PRO A 48 0.34 2.95 -10.88
C PRO A 48 0.46 1.45 -10.67
N ALA A 49 -0.60 0.80 -10.20
CA ALA A 49 -0.67 -0.65 -10.12
C ALA A 49 -0.73 -1.24 -11.53
N VAL A 50 -0.13 -2.43 -11.73
CA VAL A 50 -0.03 -3.06 -13.05
C VAL A 50 -1.39 -3.43 -13.66
N PHE A 51 -2.39 -3.74 -12.82
CA PHE A 51 -3.77 -3.97 -13.22
C PHE A 51 -4.72 -3.13 -12.39
N ASP A 52 -5.88 -2.80 -12.95
CA ASP A 52 -6.95 -2.09 -12.24
C ASP A 52 -7.31 -2.78 -10.92
N LYS A 53 -7.74 -1.99 -9.95
CA LYS A 53 -8.09 -2.47 -8.61
C LYS A 53 -9.20 -3.53 -8.62
N CYS A 54 -10.18 -3.43 -9.52
CA CYS A 54 -11.27 -4.41 -9.61
C CYS A 54 -10.77 -5.76 -10.12
N VAL A 55 -9.85 -5.76 -11.09
CA VAL A 55 -9.19 -6.96 -11.60
C VAL A 55 -8.40 -7.65 -10.48
N ARG A 56 -7.62 -6.89 -9.72
CA ARG A 56 -6.81 -7.42 -8.61
C ARG A 56 -7.68 -7.93 -7.46
N ALA A 57 -8.77 -7.23 -7.16
CA ALA A 57 -9.72 -7.63 -6.12
C ALA A 57 -10.45 -8.93 -6.49
N ARG A 58 -10.87 -9.07 -7.75
CA ARG A 58 -11.46 -10.31 -8.28
C ARG A 58 -10.49 -11.47 -8.11
N ALA A 59 -9.25 -11.33 -8.57
CA ALA A 59 -8.21 -12.36 -8.45
C ALA A 59 -7.99 -12.78 -6.98
N ALA A 60 -7.98 -11.84 -6.04
CA ALA A 60 -7.83 -12.14 -4.63
C ALA A 60 -9.00 -12.98 -4.07
N VAL A 61 -10.25 -12.67 -4.44
CA VAL A 61 -11.43 -13.44 -4.00
C VAL A 61 -11.46 -14.81 -4.68
N GLU A 62 -11.12 -14.90 -5.96
CA GLU A 62 -10.99 -16.17 -6.68
C GLU A 62 -9.97 -17.10 -6.02
N ALA A 63 -8.87 -16.53 -5.48
CA ALA A 63 -7.82 -17.24 -4.77
C ALA A 63 -8.08 -17.43 -3.26
N GLY A 64 -9.23 -17.00 -2.76
CA GLY A 64 -9.66 -17.34 -1.41
C GLY A 64 -9.72 -16.16 -0.41
N ALA A 65 -9.56 -14.91 -0.81
CA ALA A 65 -9.95 -13.80 0.06
C ALA A 65 -11.49 -13.77 0.21
N SER A 66 -11.99 -13.46 1.42
CA SER A 66 -13.43 -13.39 1.65
C SER A 66 -14.01 -12.02 1.28
N LEU A 67 -13.26 -10.95 1.53
CA LEU A 67 -13.66 -9.57 1.26
C LEU A 67 -12.45 -8.76 0.81
N VAL A 68 -12.60 -7.97 -0.25
CA VAL A 68 -11.60 -6.99 -0.66
C VAL A 68 -12.21 -5.60 -0.60
N LEU A 69 -11.59 -4.77 0.23
CA LEU A 69 -11.87 -3.35 0.39
C LEU A 69 -10.72 -2.53 -0.22
N GLU A 70 -11.02 -1.37 -0.74
CA GLU A 70 -10.00 -0.43 -1.20
C GLU A 70 -9.39 0.34 -0.02
N LEU A 71 -8.08 0.26 0.14
CA LEU A 71 -7.35 1.19 1.00
C LEU A 71 -7.39 2.58 0.35
N PRO A 72 -7.96 3.58 1.01
CA PRO A 72 -8.07 4.93 0.47
C PRO A 72 -6.72 5.46 -0.01
N VAL A 73 -6.70 6.14 -1.16
CA VAL A 73 -5.48 6.68 -1.77
C VAL A 73 -4.71 7.61 -0.83
N THR A 74 -5.43 8.30 0.06
CA THR A 74 -4.84 9.15 1.11
C THR A 74 -4.06 8.36 2.15
N TYR A 75 -4.29 7.06 2.31
CA TYR A 75 -3.47 6.16 3.14
C TYR A 75 -2.47 5.38 2.29
N ALA A 76 -2.88 4.92 1.10
CA ALA A 76 -2.02 4.14 0.21
C ALA A 76 -0.72 4.88 -0.16
N LEU A 77 -0.78 6.21 -0.36
CA LEU A 77 0.37 7.04 -0.74
C LEU A 77 1.10 7.67 0.46
N ARG A 78 0.90 7.17 1.68
CA ARG A 78 1.69 7.60 2.87
C ARG A 78 3.01 6.84 3.00
N SER A 79 3.82 7.27 3.96
CA SER A 79 4.95 6.47 4.47
C SER A 79 4.47 5.13 5.03
N ALA A 80 5.39 4.20 5.29
CA ALA A 80 5.03 2.91 5.90
C ALA A 80 4.21 3.08 7.20
N GLU A 81 4.59 4.03 8.06
CA GLU A 81 3.85 4.40 9.26
C GLU A 81 2.40 4.83 8.96
N GLY A 82 2.22 5.80 8.05
CA GLY A 82 0.87 6.30 7.72
C GLY A 82 0.01 5.29 6.96
N PHE A 83 0.63 4.46 6.12
CA PHE A 83 0.00 3.33 5.45
C PHE A 83 -0.51 2.30 6.47
N ALA A 84 0.33 1.92 7.43
CA ALA A 84 -0.03 1.00 8.50
C ALA A 84 -1.12 1.59 9.41
N ALA A 85 -0.96 2.83 9.84
CA ALA A 85 -1.92 3.50 10.72
C ALA A 85 -3.32 3.58 10.09
N GLY A 86 -3.42 3.96 8.82
CA GLY A 86 -4.69 4.00 8.10
C GLY A 86 -5.31 2.61 7.93
N GLY A 87 -4.49 1.62 7.58
CA GLY A 87 -4.94 0.24 7.41
C GLY A 87 -5.44 -0.38 8.71
N VAL A 88 -4.70 -0.23 9.80
CA VAL A 88 -5.08 -0.71 11.14
C VAL A 88 -6.37 -0.05 11.61
N SER A 89 -6.52 1.27 11.45
CA SER A 89 -7.74 1.99 11.82
C SER A 89 -8.98 1.44 11.10
N ILE A 90 -8.89 1.22 9.79
CA ILE A 90 -10.01 0.69 8.99
C ILE A 90 -10.36 -0.74 9.42
N LEU A 91 -9.38 -1.63 9.51
CA LEU A 91 -9.61 -3.04 9.85
C LEU A 91 -10.11 -3.21 11.30
N SER A 92 -9.64 -2.39 12.23
CA SER A 92 -10.11 -2.36 13.61
C SER A 92 -11.60 -1.95 13.67
N ARG A 93 -11.98 -0.87 12.96
CA ARG A 93 -13.37 -0.40 12.85
C ARG A 93 -14.29 -1.38 12.12
N LEU A 94 -13.73 -2.23 11.26
CA LEU A 94 -14.46 -3.30 10.60
C LEU A 94 -14.71 -4.50 11.54
N GLY A 95 -14.00 -4.58 12.66
CA GLY A 95 -14.13 -5.65 13.65
C GLY A 95 -13.21 -6.85 13.37
N CYS A 96 -12.08 -6.65 12.69
CA CYS A 96 -11.08 -7.70 12.56
C CYS A 96 -10.46 -8.03 13.92
N GLY A 97 -10.33 -9.33 14.24
CA GLY A 97 -9.68 -9.80 15.46
C GLY A 97 -8.19 -10.04 15.29
N PHE A 98 -7.72 -10.20 14.06
CA PHE A 98 -6.33 -10.43 13.72
C PHE A 98 -5.88 -9.54 12.57
N LEU A 99 -4.59 -9.20 12.55
CA LEU A 99 -3.91 -8.58 11.42
C LEU A 99 -2.78 -9.49 10.95
N SER A 100 -2.93 -10.11 9.78
CA SER A 100 -1.88 -10.95 9.21
C SER A 100 -0.98 -10.16 8.27
N PHE A 101 0.32 -10.38 8.40
CA PHE A 101 1.34 -9.79 7.56
C PHE A 101 2.51 -10.76 7.33
N GLY A 102 3.19 -10.60 6.19
CA GLY A 102 4.43 -11.32 5.92
C GLY A 102 5.61 -10.70 6.66
N CYS A 103 6.50 -11.53 7.23
CA CYS A 103 7.78 -11.09 7.77
C CYS A 103 8.92 -11.92 7.17
N GLU A 104 10.07 -11.28 6.97
CA GLU A 104 11.26 -11.90 6.39
C GLU A 104 12.16 -12.51 7.47
N SER A 105 12.13 -11.95 8.67
CA SER A 105 12.86 -12.48 9.85
C SER A 105 12.30 -13.81 10.37
N GLY A 106 11.01 -14.07 10.13
CA GLY A 106 10.31 -15.22 10.69
C GLY A 106 9.95 -15.08 12.18
N ASP A 107 10.36 -14.00 12.84
CA ASP A 107 10.12 -13.75 14.27
C ASP A 107 9.14 -12.59 14.48
N GLY A 108 7.84 -12.92 14.44
CA GLY A 108 6.78 -11.97 14.68
C GLY A 108 6.77 -11.40 16.11
N ASP A 109 7.22 -12.18 17.08
CA ASP A 109 7.29 -11.75 18.48
C ASP A 109 8.42 -10.74 18.70
N ALA A 110 9.58 -10.92 18.05
CA ALA A 110 10.65 -9.91 18.07
C ALA A 110 10.19 -8.60 17.44
N ILE A 111 9.47 -8.66 16.33
CA ILE A 111 8.89 -7.47 15.68
C ILE A 111 7.92 -6.75 16.62
N PHE A 112 7.06 -7.49 17.33
CA PHE A 112 6.10 -6.92 18.27
C PHE A 112 6.80 -6.27 19.48
N ARG A 113 7.79 -6.94 20.09
CA ARG A 113 8.60 -6.37 21.18
C ARG A 113 9.33 -5.11 20.74
N ALA A 114 9.92 -5.10 19.54
CA ALA A 114 10.57 -3.91 19.00
C ALA A 114 9.58 -2.75 18.79
N ALA A 115 8.37 -3.03 18.30
CA ALA A 115 7.31 -2.04 18.17
C ALA A 115 6.86 -1.48 19.52
N GLU A 116 6.75 -2.32 20.54
CA GLU A 116 6.43 -1.90 21.91
C GLU A 116 7.54 -1.00 22.48
N ALA A 117 8.81 -1.41 22.41
CA ALA A 117 9.96 -0.65 22.86
C ALA A 117 10.04 0.74 22.19
N SER A 118 9.66 0.82 20.90
CA SER A 118 9.68 2.07 20.13
C SER A 118 8.67 3.13 20.61
N ARG A 119 7.80 2.80 21.56
CA ARG A 119 6.84 3.75 22.17
C ARG A 119 7.37 4.39 23.46
N SER A 120 8.52 3.99 23.93
CA SER A 120 9.13 4.54 25.13
C SER A 120 9.70 5.94 24.90
N SER A 121 9.72 6.74 25.95
CA SER A 121 10.40 8.05 25.93
C SER A 121 11.91 7.95 25.68
N GLU A 122 12.52 6.85 26.13
CA GLU A 122 13.93 6.56 25.90
C GLU A 122 14.23 6.34 24.41
N PHE A 123 13.35 5.62 23.70
CA PHE A 123 13.45 5.47 22.25
C PHE A 123 13.41 6.84 21.56
N GLU A 124 12.44 7.69 21.89
CA GLU A 124 12.29 9.01 21.26
C GLU A 124 13.49 9.92 21.51
N GLN A 125 14.02 9.92 22.74
CA GLN A 125 15.24 10.68 23.09
C GLN A 125 16.44 10.19 22.29
N THR A 126 16.65 8.87 22.23
CA THR A 126 17.76 8.27 21.49
C THR A 126 17.64 8.51 19.99
N LEU A 127 16.42 8.38 19.44
CA LEU A 127 16.13 8.68 18.03
C LEU A 127 16.47 10.15 17.71
N HIS A 128 16.04 11.07 18.55
CA HIS A 128 16.29 12.50 18.37
C HIS A 128 17.80 12.83 18.42
N ALA A 129 18.50 12.28 19.40
CA ALA A 129 19.95 12.42 19.52
C ALA A 129 20.68 11.89 18.27
N ASN A 130 20.29 10.71 17.78
CA ASN A 130 20.87 10.12 16.59
C ASN A 130 20.62 10.96 15.32
N ILE A 131 19.43 11.55 15.15
CA ILE A 131 19.14 12.47 14.04
C ILE A 131 20.03 13.71 14.10
N GLN A 132 20.28 14.27 15.29
CA GLN A 132 21.15 15.43 15.48
C GLN A 132 22.60 15.16 15.10
N THR A 133 23.08 13.90 15.16
CA THR A 133 24.41 13.52 14.64
C THR A 133 24.49 13.45 13.11
N GLY A 134 23.39 13.74 12.39
CA GLY A 134 23.34 13.70 10.92
C GLY A 134 22.99 12.35 10.31
N LEU A 135 22.56 11.37 11.11
CA LEU A 135 22.07 10.10 10.61
C LEU A 135 20.76 10.28 9.83
N SER A 136 20.56 9.42 8.83
CA SER A 136 19.24 9.31 8.21
C SER A 136 18.21 8.81 9.22
N TYR A 137 16.93 9.15 9.03
CA TYR A 137 15.85 8.72 9.93
C TYR A 137 15.81 7.19 10.09
N ALA A 138 16.03 6.42 9.02
CA ALA A 138 16.07 4.95 9.07
C ALA A 138 17.24 4.45 9.95
N ALA A 139 18.44 4.96 9.73
CA ALA A 139 19.62 4.58 10.53
C ALA A 139 19.48 5.03 12.01
N ALA A 140 18.89 6.19 12.25
CA ALA A 140 18.66 6.70 13.62
C ALA A 140 17.66 5.81 14.38
N ARG A 141 16.59 5.34 13.72
CA ARG A 141 15.61 4.38 14.29
C ARG A 141 16.23 3.04 14.61
N GLN A 142 17.02 2.51 13.68
CA GLN A 142 17.74 1.25 13.88
C GLN A 142 18.61 1.31 15.15
N ARG A 143 19.46 2.34 15.26
CA ARG A 143 20.32 2.53 16.44
C ARG A 143 19.52 2.77 17.72
N ALA A 144 18.39 3.44 17.64
CA ALA A 144 17.53 3.64 18.81
C ALA A 144 16.94 2.32 19.32
N LEU A 145 16.55 1.39 18.44
CA LEU A 145 16.13 0.05 18.84
C LEU A 145 17.28 -0.77 19.44
N GLU A 146 18.46 -0.73 18.82
CA GLU A 146 19.66 -1.42 19.32
C GLU A 146 20.06 -0.93 20.73
N ALA A 147 19.95 0.37 20.99
CA ALA A 147 20.21 0.94 22.32
C ALA A 147 19.24 0.43 23.40
N LEU A 148 18.03 0.02 23.01
CA LEU A 148 17.03 -0.60 23.88
C LEU A 148 17.10 -2.13 23.93
N GLY A 149 18.18 -2.73 23.41
CA GLY A 149 18.36 -4.19 23.38
C GLY A 149 17.46 -4.92 22.37
N GLN A 150 16.89 -4.22 21.39
CA GLN A 150 16.09 -4.82 20.32
C GLN A 150 16.92 -5.03 19.05
N ASP A 151 16.51 -5.96 18.20
CA ASP A 151 17.17 -6.19 16.91
C ASP A 151 16.86 -5.06 15.91
N GLY A 152 17.80 -4.14 15.74
CA GLY A 152 17.69 -3.06 14.76
C GLY A 152 17.67 -3.54 13.30
N GLN A 153 18.17 -4.75 13.01
CA GLN A 153 18.19 -5.31 11.65
C GLN A 153 16.79 -5.55 11.09
N LEU A 154 15.77 -5.68 11.95
CA LEU A 154 14.37 -5.74 11.55
C LEU A 154 13.96 -4.54 10.68
N LEU A 155 14.57 -3.36 10.89
CA LEU A 155 14.29 -2.16 10.11
C LEU A 155 15.10 -2.04 8.80
N THR A 156 15.80 -3.08 8.39
CA THR A 156 16.53 -3.11 7.10
C THR A 156 15.77 -3.86 6.00
N ARG A 157 14.79 -4.70 6.36
CA ARG A 157 14.03 -5.54 5.44
C ARG A 157 12.66 -4.93 5.18
N PRO A 158 12.23 -4.77 3.91
CA PRO A 158 11.01 -4.05 3.57
C PRO A 158 9.73 -4.60 4.22
N ASN A 159 9.57 -5.94 4.29
CA ASN A 159 8.38 -6.52 4.92
C ASN A 159 8.44 -6.43 6.45
N ASP A 160 9.61 -6.58 7.05
CA ASP A 160 9.76 -6.42 8.50
C ASP A 160 9.54 -4.96 8.94
N ILE A 161 9.92 -3.97 8.11
CA ILE A 161 9.56 -2.56 8.35
C ILE A 161 8.04 -2.38 8.37
N LEU A 162 7.32 -2.94 7.41
CA LEU A 162 5.85 -2.85 7.38
C LEU A 162 5.23 -3.61 8.56
N ALA A 163 5.72 -4.80 8.88
CA ALA A 163 5.29 -5.59 10.03
C ALA A 163 5.47 -4.82 11.35
N PHE A 164 6.63 -4.19 11.53
CA PHE A 164 6.90 -3.30 12.66
C PHE A 164 5.90 -2.13 12.75
N GLU A 165 5.63 -1.45 11.63
CA GLU A 165 4.66 -0.34 11.61
C GLU A 165 3.23 -0.81 11.86
N TYR A 166 2.85 -2.02 11.43
CA TYR A 166 1.55 -2.61 11.77
C TYR A 166 1.43 -2.87 13.27
N CYS A 167 2.43 -3.51 13.88
CA CYS A 167 2.46 -3.75 15.32
C CYS A 167 2.41 -2.44 16.10
N ARG A 168 3.21 -1.44 15.69
CA ARG A 168 3.22 -0.10 16.28
C ARG A 168 1.86 0.59 16.18
N ALA A 169 1.19 0.49 15.03
CA ALA A 169 -0.13 1.06 14.84
C ALA A 169 -1.20 0.37 15.70
N ILE A 170 -1.16 -0.96 15.82
CA ILE A 170 -2.03 -1.73 16.74
C ILE A 170 -1.89 -1.20 18.17
N LEU A 171 -0.65 -1.09 18.66
CA LEU A 171 -0.35 -0.62 20.01
C LEU A 171 -0.75 0.84 20.22
N THR A 172 -0.45 1.72 19.26
CA THR A 172 -0.71 3.17 19.39
C THR A 172 -2.19 3.50 19.35
N GLN A 173 -2.97 2.74 18.56
CA GLN A 173 -4.42 2.94 18.44
C GLN A 173 -5.22 2.13 19.47
N ASN A 174 -4.57 1.38 20.36
CA ASN A 174 -5.21 0.43 21.27
C ASN A 174 -6.20 -0.49 20.53
N SER A 175 -5.78 -0.96 19.35
CA SER A 175 -6.59 -1.85 18.52
C SER A 175 -6.74 -3.22 19.18
N PRO A 176 -7.92 -3.84 19.12
CA PRO A 176 -8.12 -5.20 19.67
C PRO A 176 -7.53 -6.30 18.77
N MET A 177 -6.95 -5.95 17.63
CA MET A 177 -6.38 -6.94 16.72
C MET A 177 -5.09 -7.55 17.26
N HIS A 178 -4.98 -8.87 17.13
CA HIS A 178 -3.73 -9.60 17.40
C HIS A 178 -2.87 -9.69 16.13
N PRO A 179 -1.56 -9.42 16.19
CA PRO A 179 -0.66 -9.63 15.07
C PRO A 179 -0.53 -11.12 14.74
N LEU A 180 -0.58 -11.46 13.45
CA LEU A 180 -0.44 -12.80 12.91
C LEU A 180 0.64 -12.80 11.84
N ALA A 181 1.89 -13.01 12.27
CA ALA A 181 3.04 -13.03 11.38
C ALA A 181 3.08 -14.34 10.56
N VAL A 182 3.36 -14.23 9.28
CA VAL A 182 3.56 -15.34 8.37
C VAL A 182 4.96 -15.24 7.77
N LEU A 183 5.77 -16.29 7.92
CA LEU A 183 7.09 -16.32 7.30
C LEU A 183 6.98 -16.19 5.79
N ARG A 184 7.67 -15.21 5.24
CA ARG A 184 7.78 -14.97 3.81
C ARG A 184 9.17 -15.38 3.32
N PRO A 185 9.34 -16.61 2.83
CA PRO A 185 10.59 -17.04 2.24
C PRO A 185 10.81 -16.35 0.89
N GLY A 186 12.08 -16.23 0.47
CA GLY A 186 12.48 -15.72 -0.83
C GLY A 186 13.07 -14.31 -0.80
N ASP A 187 13.79 -13.97 -1.85
CA ASP A 187 14.38 -12.65 -2.03
C ASP A 187 13.37 -11.69 -2.67
N TYR A 188 13.01 -10.65 -1.93
CA TYR A 188 12.10 -9.59 -2.38
C TYR A 188 12.62 -8.86 -3.64
N HIS A 189 13.95 -8.85 -3.82
CA HIS A 189 14.62 -8.15 -4.93
C HIS A 189 15.03 -9.07 -6.09
N ALA A 190 14.69 -10.36 -6.03
CA ALA A 190 15.02 -11.28 -7.11
C ALA A 190 14.48 -10.78 -8.47
N ASP A 191 15.38 -10.68 -9.45
CA ASP A 191 15.06 -10.20 -10.80
C ASP A 191 14.30 -11.25 -11.63
N THR A 192 14.51 -12.52 -11.33
CA THR A 192 13.79 -13.65 -11.92
C THR A 192 12.81 -14.20 -10.90
N PRO A 193 11.54 -14.46 -11.27
CA PRO A 193 10.60 -15.02 -10.32
C PRO A 193 10.96 -16.47 -10.01
N ASP A 194 11.08 -16.79 -8.74
CA ASP A 194 11.09 -18.16 -8.25
C ASP A 194 9.74 -18.83 -8.51
N ALA A 195 9.72 -20.12 -8.85
CA ALA A 195 8.50 -20.83 -9.20
C ALA A 195 7.53 -20.95 -8.01
N GLU A 196 8.06 -21.12 -6.80
CA GLU A 196 7.26 -21.27 -5.56
C GLU A 196 7.07 -19.95 -4.82
N HIS A 197 8.04 -19.01 -4.94
CA HIS A 197 8.09 -17.76 -4.21
C HIS A 197 8.31 -16.55 -5.15
N PRO A 198 7.42 -16.30 -6.11
CA PRO A 198 7.60 -15.21 -7.06
C PRO A 198 7.58 -13.86 -6.36
N SER A 199 8.49 -12.96 -6.76
CA SER A 199 8.41 -11.56 -6.36
C SER A 199 7.41 -10.81 -7.24
N ALA A 200 6.61 -9.91 -6.65
CA ALA A 200 5.68 -9.07 -7.42
C ALA A 200 6.40 -8.24 -8.48
N THR A 201 7.64 -7.81 -8.22
CA THR A 201 8.45 -7.04 -9.16
C THR A 201 8.81 -7.87 -10.40
N ALA A 202 9.26 -9.11 -10.22
CA ALA A 202 9.60 -9.99 -11.31
C ALA A 202 8.36 -10.34 -12.15
N VAL A 203 7.22 -10.63 -11.50
CA VAL A 203 5.95 -10.91 -12.22
C VAL A 203 5.50 -9.69 -13.02
N ARG A 204 5.61 -8.46 -12.48
CA ARG A 204 5.28 -7.24 -13.26
C ARG A 204 6.15 -7.08 -14.50
N ARG A 205 7.45 -7.36 -14.41
CA ARG A 205 8.35 -7.30 -15.58
C ARG A 205 7.89 -8.25 -16.68
N LEU A 206 7.51 -9.48 -16.32
CA LEU A 206 6.98 -10.44 -17.29
C LEU A 206 5.67 -9.99 -17.92
N ILE A 207 4.75 -9.40 -17.13
CA ILE A 207 3.50 -8.85 -17.65
C ILE A 207 3.80 -7.75 -18.68
N LEU A 208 4.65 -6.80 -18.34
CA LEU A 208 4.95 -5.65 -19.19
C LEU A 208 5.76 -6.01 -20.45
N SER A 209 6.55 -7.10 -20.39
CA SER A 209 7.25 -7.63 -21.56
C SER A 209 6.41 -8.59 -22.45
N GLY A 210 5.17 -8.89 -22.02
CA GLY A 210 4.33 -9.88 -22.71
C GLY A 210 4.80 -11.33 -22.56
N SER A 211 5.72 -11.60 -21.63
CA SER A 211 6.29 -12.93 -21.40
C SER A 211 5.38 -13.78 -20.50
N GLY A 212 5.64 -15.10 -20.43
CA GLY A 212 4.83 -16.08 -19.71
C GLY A 212 4.79 -15.88 -18.20
N TRP A 213 3.91 -15.03 -17.70
CA TRP A 213 3.73 -14.72 -16.28
C TRP A 213 2.63 -15.53 -15.58
N ARG A 214 1.76 -16.18 -16.38
CA ARG A 214 0.57 -16.89 -15.86
C ARG A 214 0.91 -18.03 -14.89
N GLN A 215 2.06 -18.65 -15.03
CA GLN A 215 2.53 -19.71 -14.13
C GLN A 215 2.83 -19.23 -12.70
N TYR A 216 2.98 -17.92 -12.48
CA TYR A 216 3.27 -17.32 -11.16
C TYR A 216 2.03 -16.83 -10.42
N VAL A 217 0.85 -17.00 -11.03
CA VAL A 217 -0.43 -16.66 -10.41
C VAL A 217 -1.29 -17.91 -10.24
N PRO A 218 -2.17 -17.97 -9.23
CA PRO A 218 -3.05 -19.12 -9.06
C PRO A 218 -3.91 -19.37 -10.30
N ALA A 219 -4.09 -20.63 -10.66
CA ALA A 219 -4.92 -21.01 -11.83
C ALA A 219 -6.37 -20.53 -11.72
N ALA A 220 -6.88 -20.36 -10.49
CA ALA A 220 -8.22 -19.83 -10.24
C ALA A 220 -8.36 -18.34 -10.56
N CYS A 221 -7.23 -17.58 -10.65
CA CYS A 221 -7.28 -16.15 -10.92
C CYS A 221 -7.52 -15.87 -12.40
N THR A 222 -8.68 -15.30 -12.70
CA THR A 222 -9.00 -14.86 -14.06
C THR A 222 -8.51 -13.42 -14.28
N TYR A 223 -7.55 -13.28 -15.18
CA TYR A 223 -7.06 -11.97 -15.65
C TYR A 223 -7.50 -11.72 -17.10
N GLU A 224 -8.69 -12.22 -17.46
CA GLU A 224 -9.26 -11.98 -18.78
C GLU A 224 -9.50 -10.48 -18.98
N ASN A 225 -9.11 -9.99 -20.15
CA ASN A 225 -9.22 -8.58 -20.53
C ASN A 225 -8.52 -7.60 -19.55
N ALA A 226 -7.60 -8.09 -18.72
CA ALA A 226 -6.82 -7.22 -17.85
C ALA A 226 -5.81 -6.42 -18.68
N VAL A 227 -5.97 -5.10 -18.67
CA VAL A 227 -5.06 -4.18 -19.37
C VAL A 227 -3.93 -3.82 -18.44
N PRO A 228 -2.66 -4.05 -18.83
CA PRO A 228 -1.51 -3.64 -18.05
C PRO A 228 -1.35 -2.12 -18.04
N HIS A 229 -0.89 -1.60 -16.89
CA HIS A 229 -0.56 -0.20 -16.69
C HIS A 229 0.89 -0.08 -16.22
N ALA A 230 1.59 0.93 -16.71
CA ALA A 230 2.97 1.20 -16.35
C ALA A 230 3.26 2.70 -16.35
N LEU A 231 4.14 3.14 -15.45
CA LEU A 231 4.56 4.53 -15.38
C LEU A 231 5.08 5.04 -16.73
N LEU A 232 5.84 4.22 -17.45
CA LEU A 232 6.42 4.54 -18.76
C LEU A 232 5.37 5.06 -19.76
N TRP A 233 4.18 4.48 -19.80
CA TRP A 233 3.16 4.87 -20.78
C TRP A 233 2.47 6.19 -20.46
N GLY A 234 2.26 6.47 -19.15
CA GLY A 234 1.64 7.72 -18.70
C GLY A 234 2.61 8.83 -18.30
N GLU A 235 3.91 8.61 -18.44
CA GLU A 235 4.93 9.53 -17.97
C GLU A 235 4.78 10.95 -18.55
N LYS A 236 4.51 11.07 -19.86
CA LYS A 236 4.32 12.38 -20.51
C LYS A 236 3.13 13.13 -19.93
N ALA A 237 2.01 12.45 -19.67
CA ALA A 237 0.82 13.06 -19.06
C ALA A 237 1.10 13.50 -17.62
N MET A 238 1.81 12.69 -16.85
CA MET A 238 2.26 13.03 -15.50
C MET A 238 3.18 14.26 -15.52
N LEU A 239 4.21 14.27 -16.37
CA LEU A 239 5.15 15.37 -16.47
C LEU A 239 4.49 16.67 -16.96
N ALA A 240 3.54 16.59 -17.89
CA ALA A 240 2.78 17.75 -18.34
C ALA A 240 2.04 18.42 -17.16
N ARG A 241 1.41 17.63 -16.30
CA ARG A 241 0.76 18.16 -15.11
C ARG A 241 1.75 18.74 -14.11
N LEU A 242 2.84 18.02 -13.81
CA LEU A 242 3.85 18.47 -12.84
C LEU A 242 4.54 19.77 -13.28
N ARG A 243 4.85 19.92 -14.59
CA ARG A 243 5.46 21.13 -15.13
C ARG A 243 4.51 22.33 -15.17
N GLY A 244 3.21 22.07 -15.31
CA GLY A 244 2.18 23.09 -15.28
C GLY A 244 1.72 23.50 -13.87
N MET A 245 2.24 22.89 -12.81
CA MET A 245 1.93 23.27 -11.43
C MET A 245 2.68 24.54 -11.04
N GLU A 246 1.98 25.47 -10.41
CA GLU A 246 2.56 26.67 -9.84
C GLU A 246 3.48 26.34 -8.64
N GLN A 247 4.44 27.19 -8.36
CA GLN A 247 5.36 27.02 -7.23
C GLN A 247 4.61 26.92 -5.89
N ALA A 248 3.50 27.63 -5.74
CA ALA A 248 2.65 27.57 -4.56
C ALA A 248 1.99 26.18 -4.37
N ASP A 249 1.66 25.47 -5.44
CA ASP A 249 1.12 24.10 -5.38
C ASP A 249 2.19 23.12 -4.92
N TRP A 250 3.40 23.26 -5.42
CA TRP A 250 4.54 22.46 -4.99
C TRP A 250 4.88 22.67 -3.51
N ALA A 251 4.77 23.90 -3.00
CA ALA A 251 4.99 24.21 -1.59
C ALA A 251 3.98 23.51 -0.66
N ARG A 252 2.78 23.22 -1.18
CA ARG A 252 1.74 22.46 -0.47
C ARG A 252 1.76 20.97 -0.73
N ALA A 253 2.55 20.50 -1.70
CA ALA A 253 2.57 19.10 -2.11
C ALA A 253 2.88 18.16 -0.95
N ALA A 254 2.17 17.04 -0.89
CA ALA A 254 2.42 15.98 0.08
C ALA A 254 3.87 15.47 -0.02
N HIS A 255 4.49 15.10 1.10
CA HIS A 255 5.88 14.63 1.20
C HIS A 255 6.97 15.67 0.89
N GLY A 256 6.61 16.92 0.56
CA GLY A 256 7.54 17.99 0.16
C GLY A 256 8.14 18.80 1.30
N SER A 257 7.91 18.43 2.58
CA SER A 257 8.43 19.16 3.76
C SER A 257 9.95 19.33 3.73
N GLU A 258 10.45 20.24 4.58
CA GLU A 258 11.88 20.50 4.75
C GLU A 258 12.58 21.04 3.48
N GLY A 259 11.83 21.73 2.62
CA GLY A 259 12.34 22.28 1.37
C GLY A 259 12.52 21.26 0.24
N LEU A 260 12.18 19.98 0.46
CA LEU A 260 12.31 18.94 -0.56
C LEU A 260 11.51 19.26 -1.83
N TRP A 261 10.31 19.83 -1.67
CA TRP A 261 9.48 20.24 -2.80
C TRP A 261 10.22 21.17 -3.79
N SER A 262 11.00 22.14 -3.29
CA SER A 262 11.74 23.08 -4.12
C SER A 262 12.83 22.40 -4.95
N LYS A 263 13.54 21.44 -4.35
CA LYS A 263 14.54 20.62 -5.05
C LYS A 263 13.90 19.80 -6.17
N VAL A 264 12.79 19.12 -5.87
CA VAL A 264 12.07 18.28 -6.85
C VAL A 264 11.43 19.14 -7.94
N TRP A 265 10.83 20.29 -7.60
CA TRP A 265 10.30 21.23 -8.57
C TRP A 265 11.36 21.68 -9.57
N LYS A 266 12.55 22.10 -9.11
CA LYS A 266 13.67 22.46 -10.00
C LYS A 266 14.08 21.30 -10.91
N ALA A 267 14.12 20.08 -10.38
CA ALA A 267 14.45 18.90 -11.17
C ALA A 267 13.38 18.61 -12.24
N VAL A 268 12.08 18.76 -11.92
CA VAL A 268 10.97 18.60 -12.88
C VAL A 268 11.05 19.60 -14.02
N GLN A 269 11.48 20.85 -13.76
CA GLN A 269 11.65 21.87 -14.80
C GLN A 269 12.90 21.64 -15.67
N ALA A 270 13.95 21.01 -15.11
CA ALA A 270 15.25 20.90 -15.76
C ALA A 270 15.50 19.52 -16.41
N GLN A 271 14.83 18.46 -15.96
CA GLN A 271 15.10 17.10 -16.42
C GLN A 271 14.03 16.60 -17.40
N PRO A 272 14.40 15.81 -18.43
CA PRO A 272 13.48 15.39 -19.48
C PRO A 272 12.50 14.29 -19.06
N ASP A 273 12.88 13.41 -18.12
CA ASP A 273 12.14 12.19 -17.77
C ASP A 273 12.12 11.92 -16.27
N TYR A 274 11.28 11.00 -15.87
CA TYR A 274 11.04 10.60 -14.47
C TYR A 274 12.31 10.13 -13.75
N GLU A 275 13.10 9.26 -14.39
CA GLU A 275 14.28 8.69 -13.75
C GLU A 275 15.35 9.77 -13.51
N ARG A 276 15.57 10.64 -14.46
CA ARG A 276 16.52 11.77 -14.32
C ARG A 276 16.04 12.78 -13.28
N ILE A 277 14.72 13.00 -13.16
CA ILE A 277 14.15 13.82 -12.07
C ILE A 277 14.48 13.20 -10.71
N LEU A 278 14.27 11.90 -10.55
CA LEU A 278 14.58 11.20 -9.31
C LEU A 278 16.07 11.27 -8.98
N GLU A 279 16.95 11.00 -9.95
CA GLU A 279 18.40 11.06 -9.73
C GLU A 279 18.88 12.49 -9.37
N ALA A 280 18.38 13.53 -10.03
CA ALA A 280 18.70 14.93 -9.72
C ALA A 280 18.16 15.35 -8.33
N SER A 281 17.09 14.72 -7.87
CA SER A 281 16.47 14.97 -6.57
C SER A 281 17.09 14.17 -5.43
N LYS A 282 17.84 13.12 -5.72
CA LYS A 282 18.43 12.19 -4.75
C LYS A 282 19.30 12.87 -3.70
N SER A 283 19.24 12.37 -2.48
CA SER A 283 20.13 12.77 -1.39
C SER A 283 20.23 11.65 -0.35
N LYS A 284 21.26 11.67 0.50
CA LYS A 284 21.40 10.74 1.62
C LYS A 284 20.23 10.83 2.63
N ARG A 285 19.58 11.99 2.70
CA ARG A 285 18.51 12.28 3.68
C ARG A 285 17.16 11.70 3.27
N TYR A 286 16.85 11.65 1.95
CA TYR A 286 15.52 11.30 1.47
C TYR A 286 15.56 10.03 0.63
N PRO A 287 14.86 8.97 1.03
CA PRO A 287 14.79 7.74 0.27
C PRO A 287 14.04 7.95 -1.06
N ARG A 288 14.40 7.19 -2.10
CA ARG A 288 13.78 7.25 -3.43
C ARG A 288 12.24 7.18 -3.37
N THR A 289 11.69 6.32 -2.52
CA THR A 289 10.23 6.16 -2.35
C THR A 289 9.53 7.43 -1.84
N ARG A 290 10.22 8.30 -1.07
CA ARG A 290 9.67 9.61 -0.68
C ARG A 290 9.60 10.56 -1.87
N LEU A 291 10.61 10.55 -2.74
CA LEU A 291 10.63 11.33 -3.98
C LEU A 291 9.52 10.87 -4.94
N GLN A 292 9.35 9.57 -5.10
CA GLN A 292 8.29 8.97 -5.91
C GLN A 292 6.90 9.41 -5.42
N ARG A 293 6.65 9.35 -4.11
CA ARG A 293 5.39 9.83 -3.53
C ARG A 293 5.20 11.35 -3.66
N LEU A 294 6.26 12.14 -3.57
CA LEU A 294 6.17 13.58 -3.82
C LEU A 294 5.76 13.87 -5.27
N LEU A 295 6.29 13.10 -6.23
CA LEU A 295 5.88 13.22 -7.62
C LEU A 295 4.40 12.87 -7.85
N CYS A 296 3.74 12.14 -6.93
CA CYS A 296 2.27 11.96 -6.98
C CYS A 296 1.49 13.28 -6.77
N ALA A 297 2.15 14.42 -6.59
CA ALA A 297 1.52 15.74 -6.60
C ALA A 297 0.67 15.98 -7.86
N TYR A 298 0.99 15.32 -9.00
CA TYR A 298 0.16 15.40 -10.21
C TYR A 298 -1.28 14.90 -10.01
N LEU A 299 -1.54 14.09 -8.98
CA LEU A 299 -2.87 13.65 -8.57
C LEU A 299 -3.66 14.75 -7.84
N GLY A 300 -3.01 15.87 -7.51
CA GLY A 300 -3.59 16.94 -6.69
C GLY A 300 -3.66 16.57 -5.20
N LEU A 301 -2.70 15.78 -4.74
CA LEU A 301 -2.51 15.43 -3.34
C LEU A 301 -1.62 16.49 -2.67
N ASP A 302 -2.21 17.31 -1.83
CA ASP A 302 -1.49 18.18 -0.91
C ASP A 302 -1.33 17.53 0.48
N ALA A 303 -0.53 18.15 1.34
CA ALA A 303 -0.26 17.63 2.68
C ALA A 303 -1.53 17.56 3.54
N GLN A 304 -2.45 18.51 3.40
CA GLN A 304 -3.70 18.54 4.17
C GLN A 304 -4.64 17.42 3.73
N THR A 305 -4.80 17.24 2.42
CA THR A 305 -5.64 16.17 1.84
C THR A 305 -5.10 14.80 2.23
N LEU A 306 -3.76 14.62 2.19
CA LEU A 306 -3.15 13.36 2.61
C LEU A 306 -3.41 13.00 4.07
N LEU A 307 -3.50 13.98 4.98
CA LEU A 307 -3.71 13.74 6.40
C LEU A 307 -5.18 13.55 6.79
N ARG A 308 -6.12 13.89 5.92
CA ARG A 308 -7.56 13.71 6.22
C ARG A 308 -7.93 12.24 6.32
N GLU A 309 -8.85 11.93 7.22
CA GLU A 309 -9.51 10.63 7.23
C GLU A 309 -10.37 10.45 5.99
N ALA A 310 -10.35 9.23 5.45
CA ALA A 310 -11.25 8.90 4.37
C ALA A 310 -12.69 8.80 4.90
N PRO A 311 -13.66 9.47 4.28
CA PRO A 311 -15.04 9.49 4.76
C PRO A 311 -15.78 8.17 4.55
N TYR A 312 -15.24 7.28 3.71
CA TYR A 312 -15.78 5.96 3.40
C TYR A 312 -14.68 5.03 2.90
N VAL A 313 -15.00 3.74 2.87
CA VAL A 313 -14.17 2.70 2.26
C VAL A 313 -14.96 1.99 1.17
N ARG A 314 -14.32 1.71 0.04
CA ARG A 314 -14.96 1.11 -1.12
C ARG A 314 -14.87 -0.41 -1.09
N VAL A 315 -16.03 -1.08 -1.29
CA VAL A 315 -16.12 -2.54 -1.44
C VAL A 315 -15.82 -2.90 -2.90
N LEU A 316 -14.82 -3.72 -3.13
CA LEU A 316 -14.40 -4.11 -4.48
C LEU A 316 -14.87 -5.53 -4.85
N ALA A 317 -14.75 -6.49 -3.94
CA ALA A 317 -15.09 -7.89 -4.20
C ALA A 317 -15.41 -8.65 -2.90
N PHE A 318 -16.26 -9.66 -2.94
CA PHE A 318 -16.54 -10.53 -1.80
C PHE A 318 -17.15 -11.89 -2.18
N ASP A 319 -16.99 -12.88 -1.29
CA ASP A 319 -17.71 -14.15 -1.25
C ASP A 319 -18.81 -14.15 -0.17
N GLU A 320 -19.46 -15.29 0.11
CA GLU A 320 -20.50 -15.38 1.12
C GLU A 320 -19.99 -15.09 2.55
N MET A 321 -18.76 -15.45 2.91
CA MET A 321 -18.16 -15.09 4.21
C MET A 321 -17.93 -13.58 4.29
N GLY A 322 -17.41 -12.98 3.22
CA GLY A 322 -17.24 -11.52 3.12
C GLY A 322 -18.56 -10.75 3.22
N ARG A 323 -19.64 -11.32 2.66
CA ARG A 323 -21.00 -10.79 2.80
C ARG A 323 -21.46 -10.79 4.27
N ALA A 324 -21.11 -11.83 5.04
CA ALA A 324 -21.39 -11.87 6.48
C ALA A 324 -20.62 -10.79 7.24
N VAL A 325 -19.33 -10.59 6.92
CA VAL A 325 -18.51 -9.51 7.49
C VAL A 325 -19.14 -8.14 7.20
N LEU A 326 -19.54 -7.88 5.94
CA LEU A 326 -20.19 -6.61 5.56
C LEU A 326 -21.51 -6.37 6.30
N ARG A 327 -22.30 -7.42 6.51
CA ARG A 327 -23.54 -7.32 7.31
C ARG A 327 -23.25 -6.94 8.76
N GLN A 328 -22.22 -7.52 9.36
CA GLN A 328 -21.81 -7.21 10.72
C GLN A 328 -21.28 -5.77 10.82
N ALA A 329 -20.41 -5.34 9.91
CA ALA A 329 -19.88 -3.98 9.87
C ALA A 329 -20.99 -2.92 9.76
N LYS A 330 -22.05 -3.18 8.99
CA LYS A 330 -23.21 -2.30 8.89
C LYS A 330 -23.98 -2.20 10.21
N LYS A 331 -24.09 -3.28 10.99
CA LYS A 331 -24.77 -3.27 12.28
C LYS A 331 -24.02 -2.47 13.33
N THR A 332 -22.70 -2.51 13.32
CA THR A 332 -21.85 -1.77 14.27
C THR A 332 -21.73 -0.27 13.91
N GLY A 333 -22.07 0.11 12.67
CA GLY A 333 -22.04 1.51 12.22
C GLY A 333 -20.66 2.16 12.18
N GLY A 334 -19.59 1.37 12.37
CA GLY A 334 -18.25 1.89 12.60
C GLY A 334 -17.56 2.47 11.36
N LEU A 335 -17.97 2.09 10.14
CA LEU A 335 -17.28 2.46 8.90
C LEU A 335 -18.26 2.65 7.74
N PRO A 336 -18.37 3.86 7.14
CA PRO A 336 -19.15 4.06 5.94
C PRO A 336 -18.58 3.26 4.77
N LEU A 337 -19.42 2.44 4.12
CA LEU A 337 -19.04 1.57 3.00
C LEU A 337 -19.77 2.02 1.74
N VAL A 338 -19.03 2.12 0.64
CA VAL A 338 -19.54 2.45 -0.70
C VAL A 338 -19.14 1.33 -1.66
N ASN A 339 -20.06 0.82 -2.46
CA ASN A 339 -19.73 -0.21 -3.43
C ASN A 339 -18.95 0.36 -4.63
N ALA A 340 -18.09 -0.45 -5.24
CA ALA A 340 -17.53 -0.13 -6.55
C ALA A 340 -18.66 0.17 -7.54
N GLY A 341 -18.50 1.21 -8.35
CA GLY A 341 -19.51 1.68 -9.31
C GLY A 341 -20.62 2.58 -8.72
N GLN A 342 -20.72 2.71 -7.41
CA GLN A 342 -21.58 3.72 -6.81
C GLN A 342 -20.88 5.10 -6.82
N THR A 343 -21.63 6.10 -7.24
CA THR A 343 -21.16 7.49 -7.10
C THR A 343 -20.97 7.78 -5.60
N PRO A 344 -19.77 8.15 -5.17
CA PRO A 344 -19.56 8.54 -3.78
C PRO A 344 -20.30 9.83 -3.48
N PRO A 345 -20.60 10.14 -2.21
CA PRO A 345 -21.06 11.45 -1.81
C PRO A 345 -20.19 12.55 -2.45
N ASP A 346 -20.80 13.66 -2.83
CA ASP A 346 -20.07 14.78 -3.43
C ASP A 346 -19.19 15.45 -2.36
N THR A 347 -18.00 14.91 -2.20
CA THR A 347 -16.98 15.33 -1.23
C THR A 347 -15.68 15.61 -1.97
N ALA A 348 -14.81 16.40 -1.36
CA ALA A 348 -13.46 16.63 -1.85
C ALA A 348 -12.69 15.29 -2.05
N TYR A 349 -12.95 14.32 -1.19
CA TYR A 349 -12.37 12.97 -1.31
C TYR A 349 -12.92 12.22 -2.53
N GLY A 350 -14.23 12.26 -2.80
CA GLY A 350 -14.83 11.65 -3.99
C GLY A 350 -14.33 12.29 -5.29
N ALA A 351 -14.10 13.61 -5.29
CA ALA A 351 -13.47 14.30 -6.41
C ALA A 351 -12.01 13.85 -6.64
N LEU A 352 -11.24 13.62 -5.56
CA LEU A 352 -9.90 13.06 -5.63
C LEU A 352 -9.92 11.64 -6.21
N GLU A 353 -10.79 10.76 -5.74
CA GLU A 353 -10.91 9.38 -6.28
C GLU A 353 -11.20 9.40 -7.78
N ARG A 354 -12.18 10.19 -8.24
CA ARG A 354 -12.51 10.30 -9.67
C ARG A 354 -11.31 10.78 -10.49
N ARG A 355 -10.56 11.75 -9.99
CA ARG A 355 -9.35 12.26 -10.64
C ARG A 355 -8.26 11.19 -10.70
N CYS A 356 -8.03 10.46 -9.60
CA CYS A 356 -7.08 9.36 -9.56
C CYS A 356 -7.44 8.27 -10.58
N ALA A 357 -8.71 7.87 -10.65
CA ALA A 357 -9.17 6.87 -11.62
C ALA A 357 -9.01 7.35 -13.07
N ALA A 358 -9.39 8.60 -13.37
CA ALA A 358 -9.25 9.17 -14.71
C ALA A 358 -7.79 9.27 -15.16
N LEU A 359 -6.89 9.66 -14.25
CA LEU A 359 -5.46 9.73 -14.57
C LEU A 359 -4.81 8.34 -14.68
N TYR A 360 -5.31 7.34 -13.96
CA TYR A 360 -4.80 5.98 -14.04
C TYR A 360 -4.95 5.37 -15.44
N GLY A 361 -6.05 5.63 -16.14
CA GLY A 361 -6.26 5.15 -17.50
C GLY A 361 -5.22 5.64 -18.52
N LEU A 362 -4.52 6.74 -18.22
CA LEU A 362 -3.44 7.26 -19.05
C LEU A 362 -2.13 6.45 -18.93
N PHE A 363 -2.06 5.54 -17.96
CA PHE A 363 -0.89 4.67 -17.77
C PHE A 363 -1.03 3.32 -18.49
N ALA A 364 -2.11 3.07 -19.24
CA ALA A 364 -2.24 1.94 -20.17
C ALA A 364 -1.42 2.21 -21.45
N ALA A 365 -0.98 1.15 -22.12
CA ALA A 365 -0.26 1.26 -23.40
C ALA A 365 -1.09 2.01 -24.46
N GLN A 366 -2.40 1.77 -24.49
CA GLN A 366 -3.40 2.59 -25.18
C GLN A 366 -4.28 3.22 -24.10
N PRO A 367 -4.32 4.57 -24.01
CA PRO A 367 -5.10 5.23 -22.99
C PRO A 367 -6.55 4.75 -22.99
N GLU A 368 -7.04 4.43 -21.80
CA GLU A 368 -8.42 3.99 -21.61
C GLU A 368 -9.11 4.82 -20.53
N LEU A 369 -10.42 4.83 -20.60
CA LEU A 369 -11.22 5.36 -19.52
C LEU A 369 -11.27 4.30 -18.41
N CYS A 370 -10.73 4.62 -17.25
CA CYS A 370 -10.92 3.82 -16.03
C CYS A 370 -12.09 4.40 -15.22
N PRO A 371 -13.33 4.15 -15.64
CA PRO A 371 -14.45 4.82 -15.00
C PRO A 371 -14.77 4.10 -13.70
N GLU A 372 -14.52 4.79 -12.60
CA GLU A 372 -15.05 4.41 -11.29
C GLU A 372 -16.57 4.12 -11.37
N GLN A 373 -17.27 4.76 -12.31
CA GLN A 373 -18.72 4.68 -12.48
C GLN A 373 -19.19 3.36 -13.12
N ILE A 374 -18.37 2.68 -13.93
CA ILE A 374 -18.74 1.39 -14.55
C ILE A 374 -18.15 0.19 -13.79
N ALA A 375 -17.28 0.43 -12.83
CA ALA A 375 -16.79 -0.62 -11.95
C ALA A 375 -17.98 -1.30 -11.24
N ARG A 376 -17.89 -2.61 -11.05
CA ARG A 376 -18.89 -3.39 -10.31
C ARG A 376 -18.23 -4.22 -9.25
N VAL A 377 -18.90 -4.36 -8.12
CA VAL A 377 -18.46 -5.27 -7.07
C VAL A 377 -18.51 -6.70 -7.61
N TYR A 378 -17.38 -7.39 -7.58
CA TYR A 378 -17.33 -8.80 -7.90
C TYR A 378 -17.91 -9.63 -6.74
N ARG A 379 -18.79 -10.57 -7.06
CA ARG A 379 -19.42 -11.50 -6.13
C ARG A 379 -19.14 -12.92 -6.59
N LYS A 380 -18.48 -13.68 -5.74
CA LYS A 380 -18.18 -15.09 -5.94
C LYS A 380 -19.28 -15.95 -5.34
#